data_fe58e9089e2865b079102544db81f6bc
#
_entry.id   fe58e9089e2865b079102544db81f6bc
#
_cell.length_a   1.000
_cell.length_b   1.000
_cell.length_c   1.000
_cell.angle_alpha   90.00
_cell.angle_beta   90.00
_cell.angle_gamma   90.00
#
_symmetry.space_group_name_H-M   'P 1'
#
loop_
_entity.id
_entity.type
_entity.pdbx_description
1 polymer ?
#
loop_
_entity_poly.entity_id
_entity_poly.type
_entity_poly.pdbx_seq_one_letter_code
_entity_poly.pdbx_strand_id
1 'polypeptide(L)'
;TLEEFINHVKTDPKAMPYKSSQQVLGAFNSILTKITPKLKTMFNTTPITPFEIRQTEKFREATASAEYVQGTADGKRPGIFYMPLPDPTKFNVTSGMESLFLHEAIPGHHYQVSLQQENQNIPKFMRFGWYGAYGEGWAHYTEFLGPEFGLYTDPYQKMGALSDQMLRAVRLVVDTGIHTGKMSREEAIK
;
A
#
# COMPACT_ATOMS: atom_id res chain seq x y z
N THR A 1 14.79 6.73 -25.02
CA THR A 1 15.62 6.68 -23.81
C THR A 1 14.77 6.41 -22.58
N LEU A 2 15.38 5.99 -21.46
CA LEU A 2 14.69 5.80 -20.18
C LEU A 2 14.06 7.11 -19.68
N GLU A 3 14.74 8.21 -19.85
CA GLU A 3 14.25 9.53 -19.44
C GLU A 3 12.99 9.92 -20.22
N GLU A 4 12.96 9.75 -21.54
CA GLU A 4 11.78 9.99 -22.37
C GLU A 4 10.61 9.11 -21.94
N PHE A 5 10.88 7.84 -21.64
CA PHE A 5 9.86 6.91 -21.15
C PHE A 5 9.29 7.36 -19.80
N ILE A 6 10.14 7.72 -18.83
CA ILE A 6 9.71 8.23 -17.52
C ILE A 6 8.88 9.50 -17.66
N ASN A 7 9.31 10.43 -18.53
CA ASN A 7 8.57 11.65 -18.79
C ASN A 7 7.21 11.38 -19.46
N HIS A 8 7.15 10.43 -20.38
CA HIS A 8 5.89 10.00 -20.98
C HIS A 8 4.92 9.45 -19.91
N VAL A 9 5.37 8.52 -19.08
CA VAL A 9 4.53 7.91 -18.03
C VAL A 9 4.04 8.95 -17.01
N LYS A 10 4.86 9.95 -16.67
CA LYS A 10 4.47 11.05 -15.77
C LYS A 10 3.42 12.00 -16.34
N THR A 11 3.30 12.08 -17.64
CA THR A 11 2.42 13.06 -18.32
C THR A 11 1.28 12.42 -19.12
N ASP A 12 1.28 11.09 -19.29
CA ASP A 12 0.24 10.38 -20.05
C ASP A 12 -1.11 10.50 -19.33
N PRO A 13 -2.16 11.06 -19.97
CA PRO A 13 -3.49 11.11 -19.40
C PRO A 13 -4.07 9.74 -18.99
N LYS A 14 -3.63 8.67 -19.65
CA LYS A 14 -4.04 7.30 -19.28
C LYS A 14 -3.51 6.87 -17.92
N ALA A 15 -2.36 7.41 -17.51
CA ALA A 15 -1.82 7.19 -16.18
C ALA A 15 -2.54 8.01 -15.09
N MET A 16 -3.29 9.06 -15.47
CA MET A 16 -4.03 9.95 -14.57
C MET A 16 -5.53 10.01 -14.94
N PRO A 17 -6.27 8.89 -14.86
CA PRO A 17 -7.61 8.79 -15.40
C PRO A 17 -8.69 9.48 -14.56
N TYR A 18 -8.40 9.85 -13.30
CA TYR A 18 -9.39 10.31 -12.35
C TYR A 18 -9.60 11.82 -12.39
N LYS A 19 -10.84 12.25 -12.10
CA LYS A 19 -11.25 13.68 -12.08
C LYS A 19 -11.72 14.14 -10.70
N SER A 20 -11.91 13.23 -9.76
CA SER A 20 -12.36 13.54 -8.40
C SER A 20 -11.86 12.50 -7.39
N SER A 21 -11.81 12.90 -6.10
CA SER A 21 -11.46 11.98 -5.02
C SER A 21 -12.40 10.78 -4.95
N GLN A 22 -13.69 10.97 -5.24
CA GLN A 22 -14.66 9.88 -5.26
C GLN A 22 -14.32 8.82 -6.32
N GLN A 23 -13.79 9.23 -7.48
CA GLN A 23 -13.36 8.27 -8.51
C GLN A 23 -12.15 7.47 -8.05
N VAL A 24 -11.17 8.10 -7.40
CA VAL A 24 -9.99 7.38 -6.85
C VAL A 24 -10.42 6.41 -5.75
N LEU A 25 -11.22 6.86 -4.78
CA LEU A 25 -11.71 6.00 -3.70
C LEU A 25 -12.61 4.87 -4.24
N GLY A 26 -13.42 5.15 -5.25
CA GLY A 26 -14.23 4.15 -5.96
C GLY A 26 -13.37 3.09 -6.65
N ALA A 27 -12.24 3.48 -7.24
CA ALA A 27 -11.30 2.55 -7.85
C ALA A 27 -10.64 1.64 -6.80
N PHE A 28 -10.23 2.16 -5.64
CA PHE A 28 -9.75 1.34 -4.52
C PHE A 28 -10.83 0.35 -4.02
N ASN A 29 -12.08 0.78 -3.88
CA ASN A 29 -13.19 -0.11 -3.52
C ASN A 29 -13.44 -1.18 -4.60
N SER A 30 -13.20 -0.88 -5.87
CA SER A 30 -13.27 -1.86 -6.96
C SER A 30 -12.18 -2.92 -6.84
N ILE A 31 -10.96 -2.55 -6.41
CA ILE A 31 -9.90 -3.52 -6.10
C ILE A 31 -10.36 -4.44 -4.97
N LEU A 32 -10.88 -3.88 -3.86
CA LEU A 32 -11.41 -4.67 -2.74
C LEU A 32 -12.46 -5.69 -3.21
N THR A 33 -13.43 -5.24 -4.00
CA THR A 33 -14.49 -6.10 -4.55
C THR A 33 -13.90 -7.23 -5.40
N LYS A 34 -12.90 -6.93 -6.22
CA LYS A 34 -12.23 -7.90 -7.11
C LYS A 34 -11.47 -8.98 -6.35
N ILE A 35 -10.77 -8.62 -5.27
CA ILE A 35 -9.93 -9.56 -4.53
C ILE A 35 -10.70 -10.37 -3.46
N THR A 36 -11.79 -9.81 -2.90
CA THR A 36 -12.53 -10.43 -1.79
C THR A 36 -12.92 -11.90 -2.03
N PRO A 37 -13.44 -12.32 -3.19
CA PRO A 37 -13.76 -13.73 -3.44
C PRO A 37 -12.54 -14.65 -3.38
N LYS A 38 -11.37 -14.13 -3.77
CA LYS A 38 -10.12 -14.89 -3.83
C LYS A 38 -9.41 -15.01 -2.48
N LEU A 39 -9.69 -14.10 -1.54
CA LEU A 39 -9.09 -14.16 -0.21
C LEU A 39 -9.35 -15.51 0.48
N LYS A 40 -10.57 -16.02 0.38
CA LYS A 40 -10.97 -17.30 1.00
C LYS A 40 -10.29 -18.52 0.38
N THR A 41 -9.74 -18.41 -0.82
CA THR A 41 -8.98 -19.50 -1.46
C THR A 41 -7.52 -19.51 -1.01
N MET A 42 -7.02 -18.38 -0.48
CA MET A 42 -5.63 -18.20 -0.09
C MET A 42 -5.44 -18.20 1.43
N PHE A 43 -6.45 -17.75 2.18
CA PHE A 43 -6.37 -17.57 3.63
C PHE A 43 -7.55 -18.24 4.34
N ASN A 44 -7.24 -19.03 5.36
CA ASN A 44 -8.25 -19.76 6.13
C ASN A 44 -8.97 -18.88 7.17
N THR A 45 -8.35 -17.79 7.59
CA THR A 45 -8.86 -16.89 8.63
C THR A 45 -9.07 -15.50 8.06
N THR A 46 -10.17 -14.85 8.42
CA THR A 46 -10.49 -13.47 8.03
C THR A 46 -10.63 -12.63 9.30
N PRO A 47 -10.08 -11.40 9.34
CA PRO A 47 -10.30 -10.49 10.47
C PRO A 47 -11.80 -10.21 10.69
N ILE A 48 -12.18 -10.04 11.95
CA ILE A 48 -13.52 -9.55 12.34
C ILE A 48 -13.57 -8.02 12.36
N THR A 49 -12.41 -7.37 12.52
CA THR A 49 -12.28 -5.90 12.51
C THR A 49 -12.75 -5.35 11.16
N PRO A 50 -13.73 -4.44 11.14
CA PRO A 50 -14.18 -3.81 9.90
C PRO A 50 -13.08 -3.01 9.22
N PHE A 51 -13.20 -2.83 7.90
CA PHE A 51 -12.25 -2.09 7.09
C PHE A 51 -12.93 -0.97 6.30
N GLU A 52 -12.28 0.18 6.22
CA GLU A 52 -12.75 1.33 5.44
C GLU A 52 -11.61 1.96 4.66
N ILE A 53 -11.96 2.61 3.53
CA ILE A 53 -11.05 3.44 2.74
C ILE A 53 -11.55 4.87 2.84
N ARG A 54 -10.68 5.79 3.26
CA ARG A 54 -11.04 7.20 3.44
C ARG A 54 -10.02 8.13 2.79
N GLN A 55 -10.49 9.28 2.32
CA GLN A 55 -9.59 10.38 2.02
C GLN A 55 -8.97 10.91 3.30
N THR A 56 -7.68 11.25 3.26
CA THR A 56 -6.99 11.92 4.37
C THR A 56 -7.66 13.27 4.66
N GLU A 57 -7.72 13.65 5.93
CA GLU A 57 -8.36 14.90 6.36
C GLU A 57 -7.62 16.12 5.78
N LYS A 58 -8.38 17.11 5.34
CA LYS A 58 -7.88 18.32 4.64
C LYS A 58 -6.72 19.00 5.35
N PHE A 59 -6.74 19.05 6.70
CA PHE A 59 -5.73 19.78 7.47
C PHE A 59 -4.34 19.14 7.43
N ARG A 60 -4.24 17.84 7.14
CA ARG A 60 -2.96 17.11 7.07
C ARG A 60 -2.65 16.54 5.68
N GLU A 61 -3.60 16.61 4.75
CA GLU A 61 -3.52 15.97 3.44
C GLU A 61 -2.30 16.38 2.61
N ALA A 62 -1.88 17.65 2.72
CA ALA A 62 -0.77 18.17 1.94
C ALA A 62 0.61 17.56 2.28
N THR A 63 0.76 17.01 3.48
CA THR A 63 2.02 16.44 3.99
C THR A 63 1.92 14.95 4.35
N ALA A 64 0.72 14.40 4.31
CA ALA A 64 0.50 13.00 4.61
C ALA A 64 0.93 12.09 3.45
N SER A 65 1.40 10.90 3.78
CA SER A 65 1.46 9.75 2.88
C SER A 65 0.20 8.91 3.00
N ALA A 66 0.00 7.99 2.07
CA ALA A 66 -0.95 6.92 2.24
C ALA A 66 -0.56 6.07 3.47
N GLU A 67 -1.54 5.68 4.28
CA GLU A 67 -1.28 4.98 5.53
C GLU A 67 -2.46 4.10 5.96
N TYR A 68 -2.17 3.03 6.66
CA TYR A 68 -3.16 2.26 7.38
C TYR A 68 -3.19 2.64 8.86
N VAL A 69 -4.37 2.95 9.37
CA VAL A 69 -4.63 3.17 10.80
C VAL A 69 -5.43 2.00 11.36
N GLN A 70 -4.87 1.31 12.33
CA GLN A 70 -5.45 0.09 12.91
C GLN A 70 -6.80 0.34 13.60
N GLY A 71 -7.69 -0.63 13.47
CA GLY A 71 -8.96 -0.69 14.20
C GLY A 71 -8.78 -1.14 15.65
N THR A 72 -9.87 -1.60 16.26
CA THR A 72 -9.87 -2.19 17.61
C THR A 72 -10.15 -3.69 17.54
N ALA A 73 -9.48 -4.46 18.39
CA ALA A 73 -9.61 -5.91 18.44
C ALA A 73 -11.05 -6.42 18.76
N ASP A 74 -11.91 -5.56 19.28
CA ASP A 74 -13.33 -5.85 19.54
C ASP A 74 -14.24 -5.49 18.35
N GLY A 75 -13.65 -5.02 17.23
CA GLY A 75 -14.36 -4.66 16.00
C GLY A 75 -15.20 -3.40 16.07
N LYS A 76 -15.18 -2.64 17.19
CA LYS A 76 -16.01 -1.43 17.33
C LYS A 76 -15.52 -0.25 16.50
N ARG A 77 -14.21 -0.16 16.30
CA ARG A 77 -13.61 0.84 15.42
C ARG A 77 -12.98 0.14 14.22
N PRO A 78 -13.28 0.55 12.98
CA PRO A 78 -12.67 -0.04 11.79
C PRO A 78 -11.18 0.27 11.69
N GLY A 79 -10.45 -0.60 11.00
CA GLY A 79 -9.17 -0.25 10.41
C GLY A 79 -9.41 0.62 9.18
N ILE A 80 -8.60 1.65 8.99
CA ILE A 80 -8.83 2.64 7.94
C ILE A 80 -7.57 2.78 7.10
N PHE A 81 -7.72 2.61 5.80
CA PHE A 81 -6.73 3.02 4.82
C PHE A 81 -7.00 4.47 4.43
N TYR A 82 -6.10 5.37 4.81
CA TYR A 82 -6.15 6.78 4.46
C TYR A 82 -5.36 7.06 3.18
N MET A 83 -6.01 7.76 2.24
CA MET A 83 -5.40 8.16 0.98
C MET A 83 -5.39 9.68 0.85
N PRO A 84 -4.21 10.35 0.82
CA PRO A 84 -4.15 11.78 0.55
C PRO A 84 -4.41 12.04 -0.94
N LEU A 85 -5.34 12.94 -1.23
CA LEU A 85 -5.78 13.30 -2.57
C LEU A 85 -5.87 14.83 -2.71
N PRO A 86 -4.76 15.56 -2.50
CA PRO A 86 -4.77 17.03 -2.57
C PRO A 86 -5.19 17.53 -3.95
N ASP A 87 -4.83 16.82 -5.00
CA ASP A 87 -5.30 17.02 -6.38
C ASP A 87 -5.54 15.64 -7.03
N PRO A 88 -6.77 15.14 -7.02
CA PRO A 88 -7.08 13.82 -7.56
C PRO A 88 -6.86 13.71 -9.08
N THR A 89 -6.83 14.84 -9.80
CA THR A 89 -6.55 14.83 -11.25
C THR A 89 -5.10 14.49 -11.57
N LYS A 90 -4.21 14.58 -10.58
CA LYS A 90 -2.80 14.22 -10.68
C LYS A 90 -2.49 12.85 -10.07
N PHE A 91 -3.51 12.13 -9.61
CA PHE A 91 -3.31 10.78 -9.11
C PHE A 91 -2.86 9.86 -10.26
N ASN A 92 -1.60 9.44 -10.21
CA ASN A 92 -0.99 8.63 -11.25
C ASN A 92 -1.01 7.14 -10.81
N VAL A 93 -1.68 6.30 -11.59
CA VAL A 93 -1.82 4.87 -11.28
C VAL A 93 -0.49 4.09 -11.35
N THR A 94 0.51 4.64 -12.06
CA THR A 94 1.87 4.06 -12.11
C THR A 94 2.67 4.34 -10.84
N SER A 95 2.09 5.04 -9.87
CA SER A 95 2.65 5.16 -8.52
C SER A 95 2.24 3.99 -7.60
N GLY A 96 1.76 2.88 -8.17
CA GLY A 96 1.52 1.66 -7.43
C GLY A 96 0.13 1.54 -6.80
N MET A 97 -0.95 1.96 -7.47
CA MET A 97 -2.30 1.93 -6.89
C MET A 97 -2.72 0.54 -6.41
N GLU A 98 -2.58 -0.49 -7.24
CA GLU A 98 -2.97 -1.86 -6.87
C GLU A 98 -2.01 -2.46 -5.83
N SER A 99 -0.69 -2.21 -5.95
CA SER A 99 0.31 -2.67 -4.97
C SER A 99 0.15 -1.96 -3.62
N LEU A 100 -0.09 -0.66 -3.62
CA LEU A 100 -0.38 0.11 -2.41
C LEU A 100 -1.62 -0.41 -1.68
N PHE A 101 -2.69 -0.74 -2.41
CA PHE A 101 -3.87 -1.34 -1.81
C PHE A 101 -3.55 -2.68 -1.13
N LEU A 102 -2.78 -3.54 -1.79
CA LEU A 102 -2.37 -4.82 -1.20
C LEU A 102 -1.49 -4.62 0.03
N HIS A 103 -0.66 -3.59 0.07
CA HIS A 103 0.22 -3.25 1.18
C HIS A 103 -0.56 -2.72 2.39
N GLU A 104 -1.29 -1.63 2.21
CA GLU A 104 -1.96 -0.92 3.31
C GLU A 104 -3.25 -1.60 3.77
N ALA A 105 -3.98 -2.19 2.82
CA ALA A 105 -5.32 -2.71 3.06
C ALA A 105 -5.34 -4.23 3.25
N ILE A 106 -5.89 -4.93 2.28
CA ILE A 106 -6.19 -6.36 2.32
C ILE A 106 -5.47 -7.05 1.14
N PRO A 107 -4.65 -8.08 1.42
CA PRO A 107 -4.38 -8.74 2.71
C PRO A 107 -3.18 -8.17 3.49
N GLY A 108 -2.77 -6.92 3.26
CA GLY A 108 -1.61 -6.27 3.87
C GLY A 108 -1.80 -5.91 5.34
N HIS A 109 -1.48 -4.66 5.69
CA HIS A 109 -1.48 -4.20 7.08
C HIS A 109 -2.79 -4.42 7.82
N HIS A 110 -3.94 -4.09 7.19
CA HIS A 110 -5.23 -4.33 7.84
C HIS A 110 -5.39 -5.79 8.24
N TYR A 111 -5.09 -6.70 7.34
CA TYR A 111 -5.29 -8.13 7.55
C TYR A 111 -4.40 -8.69 8.65
N GLN A 112 -3.10 -8.41 8.57
CA GLN A 112 -2.10 -8.90 9.51
C GLN A 112 -2.31 -8.31 10.91
N VAL A 113 -2.44 -6.98 11.02
CA VAL A 113 -2.59 -6.29 12.31
C VAL A 113 -3.87 -6.70 13.01
N SER A 114 -4.99 -6.79 12.28
CA SER A 114 -6.27 -7.20 12.86
C SER A 114 -6.22 -8.62 13.38
N LEU A 115 -5.73 -9.58 12.59
CA LEU A 115 -5.58 -10.98 13.04
C LEU A 115 -4.64 -11.11 14.25
N GLN A 116 -3.54 -10.34 14.27
CA GLN A 116 -2.62 -10.31 15.41
C GLN A 116 -3.33 -9.82 16.69
N GLN A 117 -4.08 -8.73 16.59
CA GLN A 117 -4.81 -8.15 17.73
C GLN A 117 -5.98 -9.03 18.21
N GLU A 118 -6.64 -9.70 17.31
CA GLU A 118 -7.77 -10.61 17.59
C GLU A 118 -7.31 -11.94 18.23
N ASN A 119 -6.07 -12.36 18.02
CA ASN A 119 -5.55 -13.63 18.53
C ASN A 119 -5.31 -13.59 20.05
N GLN A 120 -6.24 -14.13 20.80
CA GLN A 120 -6.16 -14.19 22.27
C GLN A 120 -5.17 -15.25 22.80
N ASN A 121 -4.65 -16.12 21.95
CA ASN A 121 -3.72 -17.18 22.35
C ASN A 121 -2.27 -16.70 22.50
N ILE A 122 -1.97 -15.46 22.10
CA ILE A 122 -0.65 -14.87 22.27
C ILE A 122 -0.65 -13.75 23.34
N PRO A 123 0.49 -13.50 24.02
CA PRO A 123 0.58 -12.46 25.04
C PRO A 123 0.23 -11.06 24.53
N LYS A 124 -0.28 -10.20 25.40
CA LYS A 124 -0.70 -8.84 25.04
C LYS A 124 0.40 -8.02 24.36
N PHE A 125 1.65 -8.13 24.81
CA PHE A 125 2.76 -7.39 24.19
C PHE A 125 3.02 -7.81 22.74
N MET A 126 2.73 -9.07 22.38
CA MET A 126 2.78 -9.53 20.98
C MET A 126 1.55 -9.12 20.20
N ARG A 127 0.36 -9.12 20.84
CA ARG A 127 -0.89 -8.72 20.18
C ARG A 127 -0.88 -7.26 19.73
N PHE A 128 -0.32 -6.37 20.56
CA PHE A 128 -0.36 -4.92 20.36
C PHE A 128 1.02 -4.30 20.08
N GLY A 129 2.06 -5.12 20.01
CA GLY A 129 3.39 -4.69 19.60
C GLY A 129 3.50 -4.53 18.10
N TRP A 130 4.34 -3.60 17.68
CA TRP A 130 4.72 -3.44 16.28
C TRP A 130 6.16 -3.90 16.07
N TYR A 131 6.34 -4.83 15.17
CA TYR A 131 7.64 -5.33 14.74
C TYR A 131 7.80 -4.99 13.27
N GLY A 132 8.55 -3.93 12.96
CA GLY A 132 8.66 -3.38 11.60
C GLY A 132 9.01 -4.42 10.55
N ALA A 133 10.02 -5.27 10.80
CA ALA A 133 10.42 -6.32 9.87
C ALA A 133 9.28 -7.32 9.56
N TYR A 134 8.42 -7.61 10.54
CA TYR A 134 7.28 -8.50 10.35
C TYR A 134 6.11 -7.78 9.64
N GLY A 135 5.70 -6.62 10.15
CA GLY A 135 4.56 -5.89 9.59
C GLY A 135 4.80 -5.41 8.17
N GLU A 136 5.94 -4.74 7.93
CA GLU A 136 6.32 -4.26 6.60
C GLU A 136 6.69 -5.43 5.66
N GLY A 137 7.36 -6.45 6.18
CA GLY A 137 7.70 -7.64 5.41
C GLY A 137 6.46 -8.41 4.94
N TRP A 138 5.44 -8.54 5.79
CA TRP A 138 4.15 -9.09 5.40
C TRP A 138 3.47 -8.24 4.33
N ALA A 139 3.33 -6.94 4.55
CA ALA A 139 2.71 -6.03 3.60
C ALA A 139 3.42 -6.04 2.24
N HIS A 140 4.76 -6.05 2.24
CA HIS A 140 5.53 -6.20 1.02
C HIS A 140 5.32 -7.56 0.33
N TYR A 141 5.26 -8.65 1.10
CA TYR A 141 4.93 -9.97 0.54
C TYR A 141 3.57 -9.96 -0.15
N THR A 142 2.57 -9.30 0.42
CA THR A 142 1.23 -9.26 -0.18
C THR A 142 1.17 -8.53 -1.53
N GLU A 143 2.08 -7.60 -1.78
CA GLU A 143 2.22 -6.96 -3.10
C GLU A 143 2.54 -7.98 -4.21
N PHE A 144 3.32 -9.02 -3.90
CA PHE A 144 3.63 -10.08 -4.85
C PHE A 144 2.45 -11.00 -5.17
N LEU A 145 1.40 -10.99 -4.34
CA LEU A 145 0.18 -11.78 -4.58
C LEU A 145 -0.78 -11.12 -5.60
N GLY A 146 -0.41 -9.96 -6.14
CA GLY A 146 -1.24 -9.26 -7.11
C GLY A 146 -1.72 -10.13 -8.29
N PRO A 147 -0.84 -10.89 -8.98
CA PRO A 147 -1.25 -11.75 -10.08
C PRO A 147 -2.28 -12.81 -9.66
N GLU A 148 -2.12 -13.44 -8.50
CA GLU A 148 -3.04 -14.45 -7.96
C GLU A 148 -4.43 -13.85 -7.69
N PHE A 149 -4.47 -12.58 -7.27
CA PHE A 149 -5.70 -11.81 -7.13
C PHE A 149 -6.25 -11.32 -8.48
N GLY A 150 -5.51 -11.49 -9.59
CA GLY A 150 -5.87 -10.99 -10.92
C GLY A 150 -5.67 -9.49 -11.06
N LEU A 151 -4.79 -8.91 -10.25
CA LEU A 151 -4.30 -7.55 -10.37
C LEU A 151 -3.10 -7.47 -11.33
N TYR A 152 -2.58 -6.27 -11.57
CA TYR A 152 -1.43 -5.99 -12.47
C TYR A 152 -1.66 -6.43 -13.92
N THR A 153 -2.92 -6.55 -14.34
CA THR A 153 -3.29 -6.86 -15.73
C THR A 153 -3.19 -5.66 -16.66
N ASP A 154 -3.35 -4.45 -16.08
CA ASP A 154 -3.09 -3.18 -16.77
C ASP A 154 -1.57 -2.89 -16.72
N PRO A 155 -0.91 -2.57 -17.86
CA PRO A 155 0.50 -2.23 -17.88
C PRO A 155 0.89 -1.06 -16.97
N TYR A 156 0.03 -0.07 -16.78
CA TYR A 156 0.27 1.06 -15.87
C TYR A 156 0.25 0.61 -14.41
N GLN A 157 -0.69 -0.25 -14.02
CA GLN A 157 -0.72 -0.84 -12.67
C GLN A 157 0.50 -1.74 -12.42
N LYS A 158 0.87 -2.55 -13.42
CA LYS A 158 2.07 -3.40 -13.34
C LYS A 158 3.34 -2.56 -13.21
N MET A 159 3.44 -1.44 -13.93
CA MET A 159 4.56 -0.50 -13.81
C MET A 159 4.67 0.04 -12.39
N GLY A 160 3.54 0.39 -11.76
CA GLY A 160 3.49 0.83 -10.37
C GLY A 160 4.05 -0.22 -9.42
N ALA A 161 3.58 -1.45 -9.49
CA ALA A 161 4.07 -2.55 -8.66
C ALA A 161 5.58 -2.79 -8.82
N LEU A 162 6.10 -2.75 -10.06
CA LEU A 162 7.53 -2.89 -10.33
C LEU A 162 8.35 -1.70 -9.78
N SER A 163 7.80 -0.49 -9.85
CA SER A 163 8.42 0.71 -9.28
C SER A 163 8.54 0.63 -7.76
N ASP A 164 7.50 0.13 -7.08
CA ASP A 164 7.51 -0.08 -5.63
C ASP A 164 8.56 -1.13 -5.23
N GLN A 165 8.64 -2.24 -5.96
CA GLN A 165 9.66 -3.27 -5.73
C GLN A 165 11.08 -2.72 -5.94
N MET A 166 11.29 -1.95 -7.01
CA MET A 166 12.59 -1.33 -7.29
C MET A 166 12.98 -0.34 -6.20
N LEU A 167 12.05 0.50 -5.74
CA LEU A 167 12.29 1.44 -4.65
C LEU A 167 12.75 0.72 -3.39
N ARG A 168 12.10 -0.38 -3.01
CA ARG A 168 12.50 -1.16 -1.82
C ARG A 168 13.88 -1.82 -2.00
N ALA A 169 14.17 -2.35 -3.18
CA ALA A 169 15.49 -2.93 -3.48
C ALA A 169 16.60 -1.87 -3.39
N VAL A 170 16.38 -0.69 -3.95
CA VAL A 170 17.32 0.44 -3.88
C VAL A 170 17.52 0.89 -2.42
N ARG A 171 16.45 0.99 -1.63
CA ARG A 171 16.53 1.39 -0.21
C ARG A 171 17.36 0.42 0.63
N LEU A 172 17.38 -0.87 0.35
CA LEU A 172 18.25 -1.83 1.05
C LEU A 172 19.74 -1.44 0.95
N VAL A 173 20.16 -0.88 -0.17
CA VAL A 173 21.54 -0.46 -0.41
C VAL A 173 21.77 0.97 0.09
N VAL A 174 20.92 1.90 -0.32
CA VAL A 174 21.10 3.33 -0.07
C VAL A 174 20.94 3.67 1.41
N ASP A 175 19.88 3.19 2.06
CA ASP A 175 19.61 3.50 3.47
C ASP A 175 20.72 2.94 4.36
N THR A 176 21.09 1.68 4.19
CA THR A 176 22.17 1.06 4.94
C THR A 176 23.52 1.72 4.63
N GLY A 177 23.77 2.07 3.37
CA GLY A 177 25.00 2.76 2.95
C GLY A 177 25.19 4.11 3.62
N ILE A 178 24.15 4.95 3.63
CA ILE A 178 24.17 6.28 4.25
C ILE A 178 24.35 6.15 5.78
N HIS A 179 23.52 5.36 6.43
CA HIS A 179 23.49 5.27 7.90
C HIS A 179 24.71 4.54 8.48
N THR A 180 25.43 3.77 7.70
CA THR A 180 26.74 3.19 8.11
C THR A 180 27.94 4.07 7.72
N GLY A 181 27.72 5.23 7.12
CA GLY A 181 28.76 6.15 6.67
C GLY A 181 29.58 5.65 5.49
N LYS A 182 29.10 4.65 4.75
CA LYS A 182 29.78 4.06 3.58
C LYS A 182 29.34 4.68 2.25
N MET A 183 28.31 5.53 2.26
CA MET A 183 27.76 6.17 1.08
C MET A 183 27.39 7.61 1.40
N SER A 184 27.81 8.56 0.57
CA SER A 184 27.38 9.95 0.63
C SER A 184 26.00 10.12 -0.02
N ARG A 185 25.34 11.27 0.23
CA ARG A 185 24.09 11.62 -0.44
C ARG A 185 24.26 11.68 -1.97
N GLU A 186 25.38 12.21 -2.44
CA GLU A 186 25.68 12.36 -3.87
C GLU A 186 25.85 10.99 -4.55
N GLU A 187 26.43 10.02 -3.86
CA GLU A 187 26.55 8.62 -4.34
C GLU A 187 25.19 7.93 -4.34
N ALA A 188 24.33 8.20 -3.36
CA ALA A 188 23.00 7.62 -3.26
C ALA A 188 22.02 8.11 -4.34
N ILE A 189 22.28 9.27 -4.95
CA ILE A 189 21.44 9.88 -6.01
C ILE A 189 21.84 9.38 -7.41
N LYS A 190 23.04 8.86 -7.57
CA LYS A 190 23.53 8.29 -8.84
C LYS A 190 22.97 6.93 -9.12
#